data_1a2540600c71f130891865936a77f96a
#
_entry.id   1a2540600c71f130891865936a77f96a
#
_cell.length_a   1.000
_cell.length_b   1.000
_cell.length_c   1.000
_cell.angle_alpha   90.00
_cell.angle_beta   90.00
_cell.angle_gamma   90.00
#
_symmetry.space_group_name_H-M   'P 1'
#
loop_
_entity.id
_entity.type
_entity.pdbx_description
1 polymer ?
#
loop_
_entity_poly.entity_id
_entity_poly.type
_entity_poly.pdbx_seq_one_letter_code
_entity_poly.pdbx_strand_id
1 'polypeptide(L)'
;MQNTTTNEKASGGFFYFLMCCAATLIILLPVGIANVVFGYVLLDSPCTLCWGQRIAMIFIGLAAFFVVRYGFKPRYLASILIFAGFGLFQSFRHMSMHAGRDLDQGFGMAVFGIHTYSWAEIVFWAVIVLLGIMLFFAPKNAGPAMEDGKPWRRMNFFTKCCFTISAIIIGSNALQAVVSTGLPPNYGQGDPVRFSWNPENIIQTPNGMKNHFKKIDFLSKRNVKNPDFAFAPNAANLGITFSHDADKAPVAVDQKLEIVSDRAIDIKAPLNSLSLINGEYVVSSKFDVYFLNKDLKTVDEFEFDPYYSATIDPTVGVIPWKDGKFILMGSNKTFMKFKKSVTDKPKAELIGRYSDFVKGEEHFFADGRGRIDTVRSRFHHVMSVASDGKYSYLATVPNNLDKKKFVISKQLLSDMTTSGEFTPSAKLKDGRSLGELYVTGMAVYNGKLYAVSKNYNVIVEIDPASEAVVKVFSIPAKLTDPRGLIADADGFRILDNNHLITLK
;
A
#
# COMPACT_ATOMS: atom_id res chain seq x y z
N MET A 1 -37.64 39.51 -36.97
CA MET A 1 -36.17 39.18 -36.99
C MET A 1 -35.38 39.59 -35.75
N GLN A 2 -35.86 40.47 -34.87
CA GLN A 2 -35.13 40.88 -33.65
C GLN A 2 -35.18 39.89 -32.48
N ASN A 3 -36.17 39.01 -32.40
CA ASN A 3 -36.29 38.05 -31.28
C ASN A 3 -35.40 36.82 -31.41
N THR A 4 -34.94 36.44 -32.59
CA THR A 4 -34.05 35.30 -32.80
C THR A 4 -32.59 35.60 -32.39
N THR A 5 -32.15 36.82 -32.62
CA THR A 5 -30.76 37.23 -32.28
C THR A 5 -30.53 37.42 -30.79
N THR A 6 -31.54 37.75 -30.00
CA THR A 6 -31.44 37.88 -28.53
C THR A 6 -31.39 36.51 -27.84
N ASN A 7 -32.18 35.54 -28.33
CA ASN A 7 -32.19 34.18 -27.79
C ASN A 7 -30.87 33.42 -28.13
N GLU A 8 -30.30 33.62 -29.30
CA GLU A 8 -29.01 33.01 -29.68
C GLU A 8 -27.84 33.61 -28.89
N LYS A 9 -27.84 34.92 -28.59
CA LYS A 9 -26.81 35.52 -27.70
C LYS A 9 -26.93 35.05 -26.27
N ALA A 10 -28.13 34.84 -25.75
CA ALA A 10 -28.39 34.33 -24.40
C ALA A 10 -27.95 32.85 -24.29
N SER A 11 -28.27 32.03 -25.29
CA SER A 11 -27.88 30.60 -25.33
C SER A 11 -26.33 30.42 -25.39
N GLY A 12 -25.64 31.22 -26.18
CA GLY A 12 -24.19 31.20 -26.24
C GLY A 12 -23.55 31.63 -24.89
N GLY A 13 -24.12 32.61 -24.20
CA GLY A 13 -23.66 33.07 -22.91
C GLY A 13 -23.74 31.99 -21.83
N PHE A 14 -24.82 31.26 -21.78
CA PHE A 14 -25.02 30.15 -20.84
C PHE A 14 -24.07 28.99 -21.10
N PHE A 15 -23.85 28.60 -22.34
CA PHE A 15 -22.88 27.57 -22.70
C PHE A 15 -21.47 27.88 -22.19
N TYR A 16 -21.01 29.09 -22.38
CA TYR A 16 -19.69 29.50 -21.89
C TYR A 16 -19.59 29.63 -20.38
N PHE A 17 -20.71 29.97 -19.73
CA PHE A 17 -20.80 29.92 -18.26
C PHE A 17 -20.66 28.49 -17.75
N LEU A 18 -21.41 27.54 -18.31
CA LEU A 18 -21.28 26.12 -17.94
C LEU A 18 -19.88 25.57 -18.19
N MET A 19 -19.27 25.92 -19.32
CA MET A 19 -17.90 25.51 -19.62
C MET A 19 -16.89 26.08 -18.62
N CYS A 20 -17.08 27.32 -18.19
CA CYS A 20 -16.25 27.95 -17.16
C CYS A 20 -16.41 27.25 -15.81
N CYS A 21 -17.63 26.92 -15.41
CA CYS A 21 -17.91 26.14 -14.22
C CYS A 21 -17.27 24.74 -14.30
N ALA A 22 -17.43 24.02 -15.39
CA ALA A 22 -16.85 22.70 -15.60
C ALA A 22 -15.31 22.73 -15.54
N ALA A 23 -14.68 23.72 -16.19
CA ALA A 23 -13.23 23.92 -16.15
C ALA A 23 -12.71 24.18 -14.74
N THR A 24 -13.46 24.97 -13.96
CA THR A 24 -13.09 25.25 -12.57
C THR A 24 -13.32 24.04 -11.68
N LEU A 25 -14.46 23.36 -11.81
CA LEU A 25 -14.81 22.23 -10.97
C LEU A 25 -13.85 21.06 -11.13
N ILE A 26 -13.38 20.74 -12.34
CA ILE A 26 -12.42 19.65 -12.55
C ILE A 26 -11.04 19.96 -11.96
N ILE A 27 -10.68 21.23 -11.83
CA ILE A 27 -9.43 21.63 -11.17
C ILE A 27 -9.65 21.74 -9.66
N LEU A 28 -10.72 22.42 -9.22
CA LEU A 28 -10.95 22.73 -7.81
C LEU A 28 -11.30 21.47 -6.99
N LEU A 29 -12.20 20.62 -7.47
CA LEU A 29 -12.64 19.47 -6.69
C LEU A 29 -11.59 18.34 -6.69
N PRO A 30 -11.34 17.59 -7.77
CA PRO A 30 -10.44 16.45 -7.67
C PRO A 30 -8.97 16.89 -7.44
N VAL A 31 -8.47 17.89 -8.17
CA VAL A 31 -7.06 18.31 -8.00
C VAL A 31 -6.89 19.14 -6.73
N GLY A 32 -7.81 20.08 -6.44
CA GLY A 32 -7.73 20.92 -5.26
C GLY A 32 -7.86 20.12 -3.96
N ILE A 33 -8.81 19.19 -3.86
CA ILE A 33 -8.94 18.29 -2.70
C ILE A 33 -7.68 17.42 -2.57
N ALA A 34 -7.25 16.79 -3.66
CA ALA A 34 -6.08 15.94 -3.65
C ALA A 34 -4.77 16.70 -3.29
N ASN A 35 -4.66 17.98 -3.69
CA ASN A 35 -3.51 18.81 -3.38
C ASN A 35 -3.59 19.42 -1.98
N VAL A 36 -4.68 20.11 -1.67
CA VAL A 36 -4.79 20.89 -0.42
C VAL A 36 -5.10 19.97 0.76
N VAL A 37 -6.17 19.16 0.65
CA VAL A 37 -6.61 18.34 1.79
C VAL A 37 -5.66 17.15 1.97
N PHE A 38 -5.46 16.34 0.95
CA PHE A 38 -4.63 15.14 1.11
C PHE A 38 -3.14 15.49 1.15
N GLY A 39 -2.69 16.40 0.30
CA GLY A 39 -1.27 16.75 0.21
C GLY A 39 -0.78 17.59 1.38
N TYR A 40 -1.40 18.75 1.65
CA TYR A 40 -0.88 19.68 2.65
C TYR A 40 -1.42 19.44 4.06
N VAL A 41 -2.69 19.04 4.20
CA VAL A 41 -3.29 18.84 5.54
C VAL A 41 -3.01 17.43 6.06
N LEU A 42 -3.26 16.41 5.24
CA LEU A 42 -3.05 15.02 5.64
C LEU A 42 -1.65 14.51 5.33
N LEU A 43 -0.82 15.31 4.65
CA LEU A 43 0.55 14.97 4.28
C LEU A 43 0.63 13.65 3.50
N ASP A 44 -0.38 13.35 2.70
CA ASP A 44 -0.37 12.19 1.84
C ASP A 44 0.47 12.45 0.58
N SER A 45 1.26 11.47 0.18
CA SER A 45 2.14 11.59 -0.97
C SER A 45 1.52 10.89 -2.17
N PRO A 46 1.19 11.62 -3.23
CA PRO A 46 0.63 10.99 -4.41
C PRO A 46 1.65 10.11 -5.11
N CYS A 47 1.24 8.93 -5.52
CA CYS A 47 2.05 8.05 -6.36
C CYS A 47 2.21 8.63 -7.78
N THR A 48 3.11 8.05 -8.57
CA THR A 48 3.35 8.49 -9.95
C THR A 48 2.09 8.50 -10.81
N LEU A 49 1.21 7.51 -10.64
CA LEU A 49 -0.07 7.45 -11.36
C LEU A 49 -1.04 8.55 -10.90
N CYS A 50 -1.06 8.87 -9.61
CA CYS A 50 -1.84 9.98 -9.07
C CYS A 50 -1.41 11.34 -9.67
N TRP A 51 -0.10 11.54 -9.82
CA TRP A 51 0.43 12.72 -10.51
C TRP A 51 -0.02 12.80 -11.96
N GLY A 52 0.04 11.68 -12.70
CA GLY A 52 -0.44 11.59 -14.09
C GLY A 52 -1.93 11.93 -14.21
N GLN A 53 -2.76 11.43 -13.30
CA GLN A 53 -4.19 11.73 -13.25
C GLN A 53 -4.46 13.23 -12.98
N ARG A 54 -3.78 13.82 -11.98
CA ARG A 54 -3.91 15.27 -11.69
C ARG A 54 -3.51 16.14 -12.87
N ILE A 55 -2.41 15.81 -13.55
CA ILE A 55 -1.93 16.52 -14.74
C ILE A 55 -2.97 16.44 -15.86
N ALA A 56 -3.54 15.27 -16.12
CA ALA A 56 -4.60 15.11 -17.12
C ALA A 56 -5.83 15.97 -16.79
N MET A 57 -6.28 16.01 -15.54
CA MET A 57 -7.40 16.87 -15.09
C MET A 57 -7.09 18.35 -15.26
N ILE A 58 -5.86 18.78 -14.95
CA ILE A 58 -5.40 20.16 -15.15
C ILE A 58 -5.46 20.52 -16.64
N PHE A 59 -4.96 19.68 -17.53
CA PHE A 59 -4.99 19.95 -18.98
C PHE A 59 -6.41 19.98 -19.54
N ILE A 60 -7.32 19.12 -19.04
CA ILE A 60 -8.74 19.18 -19.39
C ILE A 60 -9.32 20.54 -18.99
N GLY A 61 -9.08 20.99 -17.76
CA GLY A 61 -9.55 22.29 -17.27
C GLY A 61 -8.99 23.45 -18.08
N LEU A 62 -7.69 23.44 -18.39
CA LEU A 62 -7.05 24.46 -19.24
C LEU A 62 -7.60 24.48 -20.67
N ALA A 63 -7.83 23.31 -21.27
CA ALA A 63 -8.43 23.22 -22.60
C ALA A 63 -9.89 23.77 -22.59
N ALA A 64 -10.65 23.50 -21.52
CA ALA A 64 -11.96 24.07 -21.32
C ALA A 64 -11.93 25.61 -21.14
N PHE A 65 -10.95 26.14 -20.42
CA PHE A 65 -10.70 27.60 -20.35
C PHE A 65 -10.33 28.18 -21.72
N PHE A 66 -9.63 27.44 -22.57
CA PHE A 66 -9.37 27.89 -23.95
C PHE A 66 -10.67 27.95 -24.77
N VAL A 67 -11.62 27.02 -24.56
CA VAL A 67 -12.97 27.16 -25.14
C VAL A 67 -13.64 28.44 -24.66
N VAL A 68 -13.59 28.74 -23.36
CA VAL A 68 -14.17 29.96 -22.77
C VAL A 68 -13.54 31.22 -23.35
N ARG A 69 -12.21 31.23 -23.55
CA ARG A 69 -11.47 32.41 -24.00
C ARG A 69 -11.47 32.62 -25.51
N TYR A 70 -11.27 31.53 -26.27
CA TYR A 70 -11.04 31.57 -27.72
C TYR A 70 -12.20 30.99 -28.54
N GLY A 71 -13.28 30.63 -27.87
CA GLY A 71 -14.48 30.09 -28.48
C GLY A 71 -14.44 28.59 -28.74
N PHE A 72 -15.56 28.09 -29.18
CA PHE A 72 -15.80 26.67 -29.48
C PHE A 72 -15.05 26.27 -30.75
N LYS A 73 -13.85 25.72 -30.56
CA LYS A 73 -13.01 25.26 -31.67
C LYS A 73 -12.73 23.76 -31.52
N PRO A 74 -12.83 22.96 -32.59
CA PRO A 74 -12.63 21.50 -32.55
C PRO A 74 -11.33 21.09 -31.87
N ARG A 75 -10.25 21.83 -32.06
CA ARG A 75 -8.94 21.55 -31.46
C ARG A 75 -8.96 21.52 -29.93
N TYR A 76 -9.73 22.39 -29.28
CA TYR A 76 -9.81 22.42 -27.81
C TYR A 76 -10.66 21.29 -27.27
N LEU A 77 -11.73 20.92 -28.00
CA LEU A 77 -12.56 19.77 -27.65
C LEU A 77 -11.83 18.45 -27.85
N ALA A 78 -11.09 18.36 -28.95
CA ALA A 78 -10.19 17.21 -29.18
C ALA A 78 -9.13 17.10 -28.08
N SER A 79 -8.57 18.23 -27.61
CA SER A 79 -7.63 18.23 -26.49
C SER A 79 -8.26 17.71 -25.20
N ILE A 80 -9.48 18.15 -24.88
CA ILE A 80 -10.23 17.66 -23.72
C ILE A 80 -10.42 16.12 -23.82
N LEU A 81 -10.84 15.64 -25.00
CA LEU A 81 -11.08 14.21 -25.22
C LEU A 81 -9.80 13.39 -25.12
N ILE A 82 -8.69 13.86 -25.67
CA ILE A 82 -7.39 13.20 -25.62
C ILE A 82 -6.91 13.10 -24.17
N PHE A 83 -6.95 14.20 -23.41
CA PHE A 83 -6.53 14.18 -22.01
C PHE A 83 -7.47 13.38 -21.11
N ALA A 84 -8.78 13.38 -21.39
CA ALA A 84 -9.74 12.55 -20.68
C ALA A 84 -9.51 11.06 -20.97
N GLY A 85 -9.28 10.68 -22.22
CA GLY A 85 -8.93 9.31 -22.60
C GLY A 85 -7.61 8.85 -21.97
N PHE A 86 -6.58 9.70 -21.98
CA PHE A 86 -5.31 9.41 -21.29
C PHE A 86 -5.51 9.25 -19.77
N GLY A 87 -6.26 10.16 -19.15
CA GLY A 87 -6.54 10.11 -17.72
C GLY A 87 -7.37 8.88 -17.34
N LEU A 88 -8.34 8.50 -18.14
CA LEU A 88 -9.13 7.28 -17.96
C LEU A 88 -8.23 6.02 -18.03
N PHE A 89 -7.34 5.95 -19.02
CA PHE A 89 -6.36 4.86 -19.13
C PHE A 89 -5.46 4.78 -17.89
N GLN A 90 -4.95 5.91 -17.39
CA GLN A 90 -4.13 5.97 -16.19
C GLN A 90 -4.91 5.54 -14.95
N SER A 91 -6.18 5.93 -14.83
CA SER A 91 -7.03 5.57 -13.70
C SER A 91 -7.39 4.08 -13.71
N PHE A 92 -7.72 3.55 -14.88
CA PHE A 92 -7.98 2.12 -15.05
C PHE A 92 -6.73 1.28 -14.70
N ARG A 93 -5.55 1.70 -15.17
CA ARG A 93 -4.30 1.06 -14.81
C ARG A 93 -4.05 1.12 -13.30
N HIS A 94 -4.30 2.28 -12.68
CA HIS A 94 -4.15 2.47 -11.23
C HIS A 94 -5.09 1.55 -10.45
N MET A 95 -6.36 1.53 -10.83
CA MET A 95 -7.36 0.64 -10.23
C MET A 95 -6.97 -0.84 -10.39
N SER A 96 -6.57 -1.26 -11.59
CA SER A 96 -6.16 -2.65 -11.85
C SER A 96 -4.96 -3.09 -11.03
N MET A 97 -4.01 -2.19 -10.76
CA MET A 97 -2.85 -2.47 -9.93
C MET A 97 -3.18 -2.57 -8.43
N HIS A 98 -4.19 -1.86 -7.97
CA HIS A 98 -4.51 -1.71 -6.56
C HIS A 98 -5.75 -2.47 -6.09
N ALA A 99 -6.75 -2.66 -6.93
CA ALA A 99 -8.02 -3.27 -6.53
C ALA A 99 -7.87 -4.63 -5.81
N GLY A 100 -6.91 -5.46 -6.24
CA GLY A 100 -6.64 -6.74 -5.58
C GLY A 100 -5.83 -6.63 -4.28
N ARG A 101 -5.22 -5.45 -4.00
CA ARG A 101 -4.45 -5.18 -2.78
C ARG A 101 -5.28 -4.50 -1.72
N ASP A 102 -6.30 -3.75 -2.15
CA ASP A 102 -7.06 -2.86 -1.29
C ASP A 102 -8.29 -3.51 -0.67
N LEU A 103 -8.60 -4.73 -1.10
CA LEU A 103 -9.66 -5.53 -0.46
C LEU A 103 -9.28 -5.75 1.01
N ASP A 104 -10.00 -5.07 1.88
CA ASP A 104 -9.86 -5.12 3.34
C ASP A 104 -8.51 -4.59 3.90
N GLN A 105 -7.69 -3.94 3.08
CA GLN A 105 -6.36 -3.48 3.50
C GLN A 105 -6.19 -1.97 3.56
N GLY A 106 -7.17 -1.20 3.10
CA GLY A 106 -7.18 0.26 3.25
C GLY A 106 -6.01 1.00 2.57
N PHE A 107 -5.49 0.47 1.45
CA PHE A 107 -4.44 1.16 0.70
C PHE A 107 -4.99 2.40 0.00
N GLY A 108 -4.41 3.54 0.32
CA GLY A 108 -4.85 4.83 -0.19
C GLY A 108 -6.05 5.41 0.58
N MET A 109 -6.30 6.70 0.33
CA MET A 109 -7.41 7.40 0.98
C MET A 109 -8.73 6.99 0.34
N ALA A 110 -9.73 6.74 1.17
CA ALA A 110 -11.11 6.56 0.73
C ALA A 110 -11.93 7.81 1.03
N VAL A 111 -12.76 8.23 0.07
CA VAL A 111 -13.73 9.32 0.19
C VAL A 111 -15.10 8.72 -0.04
N PHE A 112 -15.99 8.82 0.94
CA PHE A 112 -17.30 8.14 0.92
C PHE A 112 -17.21 6.61 0.65
N GLY A 113 -16.19 5.96 1.19
CA GLY A 113 -15.96 4.52 1.00
C GLY A 113 -15.39 4.12 -0.36
N ILE A 114 -15.11 5.07 -1.25
CA ILE A 114 -14.52 4.83 -2.57
C ILE A 114 -13.09 5.36 -2.57
N HIS A 115 -12.14 4.56 -3.01
CA HIS A 115 -10.74 4.96 -3.11
C HIS A 115 -10.52 6.07 -4.14
N THR A 116 -9.54 6.93 -3.89
CA THR A 116 -9.28 8.12 -4.73
C THR A 116 -8.95 7.79 -6.19
N TYR A 117 -8.35 6.64 -6.47
CA TYR A 117 -8.09 6.21 -7.84
C TYR A 117 -9.37 5.80 -8.59
N SER A 118 -10.36 5.24 -7.90
CA SER A 118 -11.68 4.95 -8.49
C SER A 118 -12.46 6.23 -8.74
N TRP A 119 -12.37 7.22 -7.83
CA TRP A 119 -12.91 8.55 -8.07
C TRP A 119 -12.31 9.22 -9.30
N ALA A 120 -10.99 9.08 -9.51
CA ALA A 120 -10.35 9.63 -10.69
C ALA A 120 -10.91 9.00 -11.98
N GLU A 121 -11.16 7.69 -11.99
CA GLU A 121 -11.78 6.99 -13.12
C GLU A 121 -13.20 7.53 -13.41
N ILE A 122 -14.02 7.66 -12.36
CA ILE A 122 -15.38 8.23 -12.47
C ILE A 122 -15.32 9.65 -13.05
N VAL A 123 -14.38 10.49 -12.60
CA VAL A 123 -14.22 11.86 -13.09
C VAL A 123 -13.90 11.88 -14.59
N PHE A 124 -12.93 11.09 -15.05
CA PHE A 124 -12.57 11.06 -16.47
C PHE A 124 -13.70 10.50 -17.34
N TRP A 125 -14.38 9.46 -16.86
CA TRP A 125 -15.55 8.93 -17.54
C TRP A 125 -16.67 9.99 -17.64
N ALA A 126 -16.95 10.68 -16.53
CA ALA A 126 -17.94 11.76 -16.51
C ALA A 126 -17.57 12.90 -17.49
N VAL A 127 -16.29 13.27 -17.58
CA VAL A 127 -15.85 14.28 -18.57
C VAL A 127 -16.15 13.84 -19.99
N ILE A 128 -15.87 12.59 -20.35
CA ILE A 128 -16.15 12.07 -21.71
C ILE A 128 -17.67 12.09 -21.99
N VAL A 129 -18.47 11.60 -21.06
CA VAL A 129 -19.93 11.56 -21.21
C VAL A 129 -20.52 12.96 -21.30
N LEU A 130 -20.14 13.85 -20.38
CA LEU A 130 -20.63 15.23 -20.37
C LEU A 130 -20.19 16.00 -21.61
N LEU A 131 -18.97 15.78 -22.09
CA LEU A 131 -18.50 16.34 -23.36
C LEU A 131 -19.34 15.83 -24.53
N GLY A 132 -19.64 14.54 -24.57
CA GLY A 132 -20.51 13.94 -25.59
C GLY A 132 -21.92 14.53 -25.56
N ILE A 133 -22.54 14.62 -24.39
CA ILE A 133 -23.86 15.24 -24.20
C ILE A 133 -23.82 16.72 -24.64
N MET A 134 -22.79 17.44 -24.22
CA MET A 134 -22.62 18.84 -24.59
C MET A 134 -22.49 19.02 -26.09
N LEU A 135 -21.72 18.17 -26.78
CA LEU A 135 -21.61 18.22 -28.24
C LEU A 135 -22.88 17.87 -28.94
N PHE A 136 -23.67 16.95 -28.40
CA PHE A 136 -24.95 16.57 -28.97
C PHE A 136 -25.98 17.72 -28.94
N PHE A 137 -25.97 18.51 -27.85
CA PHE A 137 -26.89 19.65 -27.65
C PHE A 137 -26.22 21.00 -27.96
N ALA A 138 -25.01 21.02 -28.49
CA ALA A 138 -24.30 22.26 -28.75
C ALA A 138 -25.13 23.15 -29.72
N PRO A 139 -25.32 24.45 -29.39
CA PRO A 139 -26.00 25.37 -30.26
C PRO A 139 -25.29 25.45 -31.61
N LYS A 140 -26.06 25.45 -32.73
CA LYS A 140 -25.51 25.55 -34.09
C LYS A 140 -24.59 26.78 -34.25
N ASN A 141 -24.79 27.82 -33.44
CA ASN A 141 -24.04 29.07 -33.45
C ASN A 141 -23.22 29.29 -32.15
N ALA A 142 -22.70 28.23 -31.55
CA ALA A 142 -21.75 28.35 -30.44
C ALA A 142 -20.41 29.01 -30.87
N GLY A 143 -20.43 29.67 -32.01
CA GLY A 143 -19.32 30.52 -32.46
C GLY A 143 -19.05 31.64 -31.45
N PRO A 144 -17.82 32.10 -31.33
CA PRO A 144 -17.48 33.18 -30.40
C PRO A 144 -18.23 34.44 -30.80
N ALA A 145 -19.00 35.03 -29.89
CA ALA A 145 -19.23 36.43 -29.95
C ALA A 145 -17.89 37.14 -29.72
N MET A 146 -17.14 37.33 -30.78
CA MET A 146 -15.86 38.05 -30.73
C MET A 146 -16.16 39.54 -30.63
N GLU A 147 -15.42 40.22 -29.76
CA GLU A 147 -15.34 41.68 -29.84
C GLU A 147 -14.75 42.00 -31.24
N ASP A 148 -15.30 43.06 -31.88
CA ASP A 148 -14.88 43.45 -33.21
C ASP A 148 -13.37 43.53 -33.34
N GLY A 149 -12.81 42.69 -34.23
CA GLY A 149 -11.39 42.62 -34.54
C GLY A 149 -10.48 41.86 -33.56
N LYS A 150 -11.00 41.22 -32.49
CA LYS A 150 -10.16 40.49 -31.53
C LYS A 150 -10.37 38.96 -31.65
N PRO A 151 -9.32 38.17 -31.63
CA PRO A 151 -9.42 36.70 -31.71
C PRO A 151 -9.81 36.04 -30.38
N TRP A 152 -10.32 36.76 -29.39
CA TRP A 152 -10.70 36.27 -28.08
C TRP A 152 -11.95 36.94 -27.53
N ARG A 153 -12.65 36.25 -26.61
CA ARG A 153 -13.78 36.76 -25.85
C ARG A 153 -13.30 37.52 -24.62
N ARG A 154 -14.04 38.60 -24.26
CA ARG A 154 -13.79 39.33 -23.03
C ARG A 154 -14.17 38.47 -21.82
N MET A 155 -13.26 38.39 -20.85
CA MET A 155 -13.52 37.71 -19.59
C MET A 155 -14.29 38.66 -18.64
N ASN A 156 -15.47 38.22 -18.20
CA ASN A 156 -16.21 38.91 -17.15
C ASN A 156 -15.54 38.64 -15.77
N PHE A 157 -16.08 39.31 -14.73
CA PHE A 157 -15.52 39.16 -13.38
C PHE A 157 -15.56 37.71 -12.90
N PHE A 158 -16.70 37.01 -13.08
CA PHE A 158 -16.83 35.61 -12.71
C PHE A 158 -15.77 34.70 -13.38
N THR A 159 -15.60 34.83 -14.68
CA THR A 159 -14.58 34.05 -15.42
C THR A 159 -13.16 34.34 -14.93
N LYS A 160 -12.86 35.60 -14.60
CA LYS A 160 -11.56 35.97 -14.01
C LYS A 160 -11.36 35.30 -12.64
N CYS A 161 -12.37 35.32 -11.77
CA CYS A 161 -12.31 34.61 -10.48
C CYS A 161 -12.06 33.11 -10.66
N CYS A 162 -12.82 32.44 -11.54
CA CYS A 162 -12.65 31.03 -11.85
C CYS A 162 -11.24 30.70 -12.34
N PHE A 163 -10.73 31.52 -13.25
CA PHE A 163 -9.36 31.35 -13.76
C PHE A 163 -8.32 31.57 -12.66
N THR A 164 -8.47 32.59 -11.82
CA THR A 164 -7.55 32.87 -10.73
C THR A 164 -7.51 31.74 -9.69
N ILE A 165 -8.68 31.24 -9.28
CA ILE A 165 -8.75 30.08 -8.36
C ILE A 165 -8.06 28.87 -8.97
N SER A 166 -8.36 28.57 -10.23
CA SER A 166 -7.72 27.45 -10.94
C SER A 166 -6.22 27.63 -11.05
N ALA A 167 -5.74 28.83 -11.34
CA ALA A 167 -4.30 29.12 -11.40
C ALA A 167 -3.60 28.94 -10.05
N ILE A 168 -4.25 29.34 -8.95
CA ILE A 168 -3.73 29.12 -7.59
C ILE A 168 -3.62 27.61 -7.30
N ILE A 169 -4.65 26.82 -7.61
CA ILE A 169 -4.60 25.37 -7.40
C ILE A 169 -3.52 24.72 -8.26
N ILE A 170 -3.38 25.09 -9.51
CA ILE A 170 -2.34 24.58 -10.40
C ILE A 170 -0.94 24.95 -9.87
N GLY A 171 -0.72 26.19 -9.47
CA GLY A 171 0.54 26.66 -8.90
C GLY A 171 0.88 25.92 -7.59
N SER A 172 -0.12 25.73 -6.73
CA SER A 172 0.01 24.96 -5.49
C SER A 172 0.34 23.48 -5.77
N ASN A 173 -0.31 22.88 -6.77
CA ASN A 173 0.02 21.51 -7.17
C ASN A 173 1.44 21.38 -7.75
N ALA A 174 1.91 22.38 -8.49
CA ALA A 174 3.28 22.43 -8.97
C ALA A 174 4.29 22.58 -7.83
N LEU A 175 3.99 23.38 -6.82
CA LEU A 175 4.82 23.51 -5.61
C LEU A 175 4.91 22.16 -4.87
N GLN A 176 3.78 21.49 -4.67
CA GLN A 176 3.79 20.16 -4.06
C GLN A 176 4.63 19.17 -4.86
N ALA A 177 4.54 19.20 -6.19
CA ALA A 177 5.33 18.34 -7.07
C ALA A 177 6.84 18.61 -6.89
N VAL A 178 7.27 19.87 -6.92
CA VAL A 178 8.68 20.25 -6.74
C VAL A 178 9.21 19.77 -5.38
N VAL A 179 8.45 19.96 -4.31
CA VAL A 179 8.87 19.53 -2.97
C VAL A 179 8.89 18.01 -2.84
N SER A 180 7.96 17.31 -3.49
CA SER A 180 7.84 15.85 -3.40
C SER A 180 8.78 15.10 -4.34
N THR A 181 9.17 15.68 -5.48
CA THR A 181 9.95 14.99 -6.52
C THR A 181 11.27 15.68 -6.87
N GLY A 182 11.48 16.90 -6.42
CA GLY A 182 12.62 17.74 -6.77
C GLY A 182 12.42 18.60 -8.01
N LEU A 183 13.37 19.50 -8.24
CA LEU A 183 13.37 20.38 -9.41
C LEU A 183 13.75 19.62 -10.69
N PRO A 184 13.00 19.77 -11.80
CA PRO A 184 13.43 19.25 -13.08
C PRO A 184 14.78 19.85 -13.53
N PRO A 185 15.65 19.10 -14.23
CA PRO A 185 15.51 17.69 -14.66
C PRO A 185 15.91 16.65 -13.60
N ASN A 186 16.25 17.08 -12.42
CA ASN A 186 16.91 16.32 -11.39
C ASN A 186 15.91 15.78 -10.36
N TYR A 187 14.90 15.09 -10.76
CA TYR A 187 14.07 14.28 -9.88
C TYR A 187 14.72 12.91 -9.79
N GLY A 188 15.26 12.61 -8.67
CA GLY A 188 16.21 11.50 -8.63
C GLY A 188 15.64 10.14 -8.27
N GLN A 189 14.35 9.98 -8.07
CA GLN A 189 13.83 8.69 -7.64
C GLN A 189 12.42 8.47 -8.17
N GLY A 190 12.12 7.26 -8.59
CA GLY A 190 10.86 6.92 -9.23
C GLY A 190 9.60 7.16 -8.38
N ASP A 191 9.74 7.19 -7.06
CA ASP A 191 8.63 7.45 -6.15
C ASP A 191 8.75 8.84 -5.51
N PRO A 192 7.69 9.65 -5.50
CA PRO A 192 7.66 10.94 -4.84
C PRO A 192 7.72 10.78 -3.31
N VAL A 193 8.37 11.73 -2.66
CA VAL A 193 8.38 11.81 -1.21
C VAL A 193 7.26 12.69 -0.71
N ARG A 194 7.04 12.65 0.60
CA ARG A 194 6.04 13.47 1.23
C ARG A 194 6.38 14.94 1.19
N PHE A 195 5.35 15.74 1.11
CA PHE A 195 5.45 17.15 1.32
C PHE A 195 5.95 17.45 2.74
N SER A 196 6.89 18.39 2.86
CA SER A 196 7.37 18.90 4.13
C SER A 196 7.20 20.41 4.19
N TRP A 197 6.70 20.91 5.31
CA TRP A 197 6.61 22.34 5.59
C TRP A 197 7.93 22.95 6.06
N ASN A 198 8.96 22.16 6.32
CA ASN A 198 10.25 22.67 6.70
C ASN A 198 10.93 23.34 5.48
N PRO A 199 11.27 24.66 5.54
CA PRO A 199 11.91 25.36 4.43
C PRO A 199 13.22 24.75 3.95
N GLU A 200 13.99 24.14 4.84
CA GLU A 200 15.23 23.45 4.49
C GLU A 200 14.99 22.31 3.50
N ASN A 201 13.77 21.82 3.43
CA ASN A 201 13.35 20.71 2.61
C ASN A 201 12.91 21.15 1.20
N ILE A 202 12.62 22.41 1.00
CA ILE A 202 12.04 22.92 -0.24
C ILE A 202 13.12 23.22 -1.29
N ILE A 203 14.34 23.54 -0.88
CA ILE A 203 15.38 24.14 -1.74
C ILE A 203 16.42 23.10 -2.21
N GLN A 204 16.17 21.83 -2.13
CA GLN A 204 17.24 20.87 -2.29
C GLN A 204 17.30 20.23 -3.68
N THR A 205 18.53 20.12 -4.20
CA THR A 205 18.84 19.25 -5.34
C THR A 205 18.57 17.78 -5.00
N PRO A 206 18.38 16.87 -5.97
CA PRO A 206 18.10 15.47 -5.71
C PRO A 206 19.08 14.78 -4.77
N ASN A 207 20.36 15.11 -4.82
CA ASN A 207 21.36 14.59 -3.89
C ASN A 207 21.22 15.17 -2.49
N GLY A 208 20.81 16.43 -2.39
CA GLY A 208 20.45 17.06 -1.12
C GLY A 208 19.17 16.50 -0.54
N MET A 209 18.19 16.14 -1.36
CA MET A 209 16.94 15.55 -0.90
C MET A 209 17.16 14.21 -0.20
N LYS A 210 18.14 13.41 -0.59
CA LYS A 210 18.51 12.20 0.16
C LYS A 210 19.01 12.55 1.58
N ASN A 211 19.84 13.55 1.71
CA ASN A 211 20.38 14.00 3.00
C ASN A 211 19.33 14.68 3.85
N HIS A 212 18.43 15.35 3.20
CA HIS A 212 17.39 16.14 3.74
C HIS A 212 16.37 15.34 4.54
N PHE A 213 15.97 14.21 4.04
CA PHE A 213 15.04 13.35 4.74
C PHE A 213 15.70 12.43 5.78
N LYS A 214 16.99 12.57 6.04
CA LYS A 214 17.65 11.93 7.18
C LYS A 214 17.11 12.44 8.52
N LYS A 215 16.75 13.71 8.58
CA LYS A 215 16.03 14.28 9.74
C LYS A 215 14.55 14.14 9.48
N ILE A 216 13.89 13.23 10.13
CA ILE A 216 12.45 13.06 10.01
C ILE A 216 11.77 14.23 10.69
N ASP A 217 11.25 15.14 9.88
CA ASP A 217 10.29 16.11 10.30
C ASP A 217 8.92 15.41 10.49
N PHE A 218 8.27 15.60 11.64
CA PHE A 218 6.98 14.99 11.89
C PHE A 218 5.89 15.45 10.90
N LEU A 219 6.02 16.67 10.37
CA LEU A 219 5.13 17.20 9.33
C LEU A 219 5.32 16.52 7.97
N SER A 220 6.48 15.93 7.75
CA SER A 220 6.76 15.20 6.54
C SER A 220 6.54 13.69 6.65
N LYS A 221 6.27 13.18 7.84
CA LYS A 221 5.79 11.81 8.01
C LYS A 221 4.33 11.74 7.57
N ARG A 222 4.01 10.74 6.79
CA ARG A 222 2.62 10.37 6.55
C ARG A 222 1.96 10.20 7.90
N ASN A 223 0.88 10.93 8.13
CA ASN A 223 0.07 10.70 9.32
C ASN A 223 -0.66 9.37 9.10
N VAL A 224 0.01 8.31 9.47
CA VAL A 224 -0.56 6.98 9.54
C VAL A 224 -1.41 6.92 10.80
N LYS A 225 -2.44 7.75 10.89
CA LYS A 225 -3.58 7.39 11.69
C LYS A 225 -4.21 6.21 10.96
N ASN A 226 -3.66 5.04 11.29
CA ASN A 226 -4.23 3.78 10.90
C ASN A 226 -4.77 3.78 9.47
N PRO A 227 -4.01 3.42 8.47
CA PRO A 227 -4.64 2.47 7.65
C PRO A 227 -5.03 1.37 8.65
N ASP A 228 -6.31 1.12 8.82
CA ASP A 228 -6.79 -0.12 9.41
C ASP A 228 -6.33 -1.26 8.52
N PHE A 229 -5.04 -1.47 8.51
CA PHE A 229 -4.51 -2.72 8.05
C PHE A 229 -4.88 -3.68 9.17
N ALA A 230 -6.04 -4.28 9.01
CA ALA A 230 -6.32 -5.47 9.78
C ALA A 230 -5.08 -6.32 9.68
N PHE A 231 -4.32 -6.42 10.75
CA PHE A 231 -3.11 -7.27 10.82
C PHE A 231 -3.46 -8.71 10.43
N ALA A 232 -4.70 -9.01 10.56
CA ALA A 232 -5.34 -10.23 10.14
C ALA A 232 -6.74 -9.88 9.63
N PRO A 233 -7.29 -10.67 8.73
CA PRO A 233 -8.69 -10.54 8.39
C PRO A 233 -9.49 -10.53 9.70
N ASN A 234 -10.52 -9.71 9.74
CA ASN A 234 -11.40 -9.66 10.91
C ASN A 234 -11.91 -11.08 11.19
N ALA A 235 -11.41 -11.70 12.26
CA ALA A 235 -11.70 -13.08 12.58
C ALA A 235 -13.20 -13.31 12.76
N ALA A 236 -13.94 -12.32 13.24
CA ALA A 236 -15.39 -12.37 13.34
C ALA A 236 -16.07 -12.49 11.97
N ASN A 237 -15.58 -11.78 10.97
CA ASN A 237 -16.09 -11.87 9.58
C ASN A 237 -15.76 -13.22 8.94
N LEU A 238 -14.72 -13.91 9.42
CA LEU A 238 -14.35 -15.24 8.96
C LEU A 238 -15.04 -16.36 9.76
N GLY A 239 -15.85 -16.03 10.77
CA GLY A 239 -16.45 -17.00 11.66
C GLY A 239 -15.40 -17.86 12.38
N ILE A 240 -14.21 -17.31 12.63
CA ILE A 240 -13.13 -17.99 13.35
C ILE A 240 -13.34 -17.76 14.86
N THR A 241 -13.37 -18.85 15.60
CA THR A 241 -13.48 -18.81 17.05
C THR A 241 -12.09 -18.93 17.69
N PHE A 242 -11.78 -18.02 18.59
CA PHE A 242 -10.56 -18.06 19.41
C PHE A 242 -10.90 -18.73 20.74
N SER A 243 -10.59 -20.01 20.85
CA SER A 243 -10.83 -20.79 22.06
C SER A 243 -9.57 -20.99 22.88
N HIS A 244 -8.39 -20.87 22.30
CA HIS A 244 -7.08 -21.19 22.87
C HIS A 244 -7.04 -22.59 23.49
N ASP A 245 -7.87 -23.50 22.98
CA ASP A 245 -8.08 -24.85 23.46
C ASP A 245 -7.78 -25.84 22.33
N ALA A 246 -6.70 -26.58 22.48
CA ALA A 246 -6.21 -27.54 21.50
C ALA A 246 -7.19 -28.70 21.28
N ASP A 247 -7.99 -29.06 22.27
CA ASP A 247 -8.96 -30.17 22.13
C ASP A 247 -10.10 -29.79 21.18
N LYS A 248 -10.35 -28.49 20.98
CA LYS A 248 -11.32 -27.96 20.02
C LYS A 248 -10.75 -27.78 18.61
N ALA A 249 -9.47 -28.06 18.39
CA ALA A 249 -8.88 -28.00 17.06
C ALA A 249 -9.53 -29.00 16.10
N PRO A 250 -9.59 -28.71 14.78
CA PRO A 250 -10.15 -29.66 13.80
C PRO A 250 -9.29 -30.90 13.59
N VAL A 251 -8.11 -30.96 14.18
CA VAL A 251 -7.15 -32.07 14.13
C VAL A 251 -6.93 -32.68 15.52
N ALA A 252 -6.57 -33.92 15.60
CA ALA A 252 -6.23 -34.57 16.87
C ALA A 252 -4.81 -34.13 17.31
N VAL A 253 -4.61 -33.91 18.59
CA VAL A 253 -3.30 -33.62 19.18
C VAL A 253 -2.57 -34.92 19.45
N ASP A 254 -1.31 -34.99 18.98
CA ASP A 254 -0.45 -36.17 19.17
C ASP A 254 0.49 -36.00 20.39
N GLN A 255 0.88 -34.76 20.68
CA GLN A 255 1.84 -34.46 21.75
C GLN A 255 1.50 -33.11 22.42
N LYS A 256 1.64 -33.05 23.72
CA LYS A 256 1.54 -31.80 24.50
C LYS A 256 2.94 -31.23 24.71
N LEU A 257 3.06 -29.92 24.54
CA LEU A 257 4.29 -29.17 24.81
C LEU A 257 4.13 -28.34 26.08
N GLU A 258 5.22 -28.19 26.81
CA GLU A 258 5.28 -27.38 28.02
C GLU A 258 6.19 -26.15 27.83
N ILE A 259 5.94 -25.10 28.60
CA ILE A 259 6.81 -23.93 28.60
C ILE A 259 8.04 -24.24 29.47
N VAL A 260 9.21 -24.19 28.85
CA VAL A 260 10.50 -24.35 29.54
C VAL A 260 11.19 -23.01 29.82
N SER A 261 10.84 -21.98 29.05
CA SER A 261 11.38 -20.62 29.25
C SER A 261 10.40 -19.59 28.76
N ASP A 262 10.34 -18.47 29.48
CA ASP A 262 9.54 -17.28 29.19
C ASP A 262 10.45 -16.05 29.43
N ARG A 263 10.77 -15.32 28.34
CA ARG A 263 11.70 -14.21 28.39
C ARG A 263 11.09 -12.99 27.70
N ALA A 264 10.96 -11.88 28.42
CA ALA A 264 10.47 -10.63 27.86
C ALA A 264 11.47 -10.04 26.85
N ILE A 265 10.96 -9.45 25.77
CA ILE A 265 11.69 -8.66 24.81
C ILE A 265 11.43 -7.18 25.09
N ASP A 266 12.47 -6.41 25.37
CA ASP A 266 12.36 -4.98 25.71
C ASP A 266 12.17 -4.12 24.44
N ILE A 267 11.05 -4.33 23.77
CA ILE A 267 10.59 -3.53 22.63
C ILE A 267 9.14 -3.14 22.89
N LYS A 268 8.85 -1.84 22.88
CA LYS A 268 7.50 -1.32 23.19
C LYS A 268 6.47 -1.59 22.09
N ALA A 269 6.92 -1.66 20.85
CA ALA A 269 6.02 -1.91 19.70
C ALA A 269 5.53 -3.37 19.74
N PRO A 270 4.26 -3.65 19.43
CA PRO A 270 3.76 -5.01 19.28
C PRO A 270 4.53 -5.76 18.20
N LEU A 271 5.09 -6.90 18.53
CA LEU A 271 5.87 -7.73 17.62
C LEU A 271 4.98 -8.70 16.85
N ASN A 272 5.22 -8.79 15.55
CA ASN A 272 4.37 -9.49 14.59
C ASN A 272 4.96 -10.81 14.09
N SER A 273 6.27 -10.94 14.10
CA SER A 273 6.96 -12.11 13.54
C SER A 273 8.22 -12.47 14.32
N LEU A 274 8.65 -13.70 14.16
CA LEU A 274 9.86 -14.24 14.76
C LEU A 274 10.55 -15.14 13.75
N SER A 275 11.84 -14.92 13.55
CA SER A 275 12.72 -15.78 12.75
C SER A 275 14.06 -15.93 13.46
N LEU A 276 14.81 -16.99 13.15
CA LEU A 276 16.20 -17.15 13.57
C LEU A 276 17.08 -17.12 12.33
N ILE A 277 17.96 -16.13 12.21
CA ILE A 277 18.81 -15.94 11.05
C ILE A 277 20.23 -15.71 11.51
N ASN A 278 21.14 -16.55 11.09
CA ASN A 278 22.57 -16.48 11.47
C ASN A 278 22.81 -16.43 12.98
N GLY A 279 21.94 -17.06 13.77
CA GLY A 279 22.05 -17.09 15.24
C GLY A 279 21.49 -15.85 15.96
N GLU A 280 20.96 -14.88 15.22
CA GLU A 280 20.21 -13.72 15.75
C GLU A 280 18.71 -13.97 15.65
N TYR A 281 17.97 -13.55 16.68
CA TYR A 281 16.52 -13.48 16.58
C TYR A 281 16.13 -12.25 15.77
N VAL A 282 15.31 -12.43 14.75
CA VAL A 282 14.80 -11.35 13.93
C VAL A 282 13.31 -11.24 14.18
N VAL A 283 12.87 -10.10 14.69
CA VAL A 283 11.48 -9.80 14.98
C VAL A 283 11.05 -8.56 14.22
N SER A 284 9.79 -8.47 13.87
CA SER A 284 9.25 -7.27 13.23
C SER A 284 8.05 -6.72 13.98
N SER A 285 7.92 -5.40 13.96
CA SER A 285 6.71 -4.68 14.32
C SER A 285 5.99 -4.22 13.06
N LYS A 286 5.05 -3.30 13.21
CA LYS A 286 4.34 -2.70 12.08
C LYS A 286 5.29 -1.95 11.12
N PHE A 287 6.29 -1.25 11.65
CA PHE A 287 7.18 -0.38 10.88
C PHE A 287 8.67 -0.65 11.10
N ASP A 288 9.02 -1.63 11.90
CA ASP A 288 10.41 -1.86 12.26
C ASP A 288 10.76 -3.35 12.15
N VAL A 289 12.03 -3.61 11.88
CA VAL A 289 12.67 -4.91 12.03
C VAL A 289 13.80 -4.78 13.02
N TYR A 290 13.84 -5.64 14.00
CA TYR A 290 14.86 -5.69 15.04
C TYR A 290 15.67 -6.99 14.91
N PHE A 291 16.98 -6.86 15.00
CA PHE A 291 17.89 -7.98 15.15
C PHE A 291 18.31 -8.05 16.62
N LEU A 292 18.11 -9.18 17.25
CA LEU A 292 18.37 -9.39 18.66
C LEU A 292 19.44 -10.46 18.84
N ASN A 293 20.34 -10.26 19.78
CA ASN A 293 21.28 -11.29 20.19
C ASN A 293 20.60 -12.39 21.05
N LYS A 294 21.37 -13.36 21.51
CA LYS A 294 20.87 -14.47 22.35
C LYS A 294 20.29 -14.00 23.68
N ASP A 295 20.71 -12.84 24.16
CA ASP A 295 20.19 -12.24 25.39
C ASP A 295 18.93 -11.38 25.15
N LEU A 296 18.40 -11.37 23.94
CA LEU A 296 17.25 -10.59 23.45
C LEU A 296 17.50 -9.07 23.46
N LYS A 297 18.76 -8.65 23.45
CA LYS A 297 19.12 -7.24 23.30
C LYS A 297 19.19 -6.87 21.82
N THR A 298 18.60 -5.74 21.46
CA THR A 298 18.65 -5.21 20.09
C THR A 298 20.09 -4.87 19.72
N VAL A 299 20.60 -5.51 18.68
CA VAL A 299 21.91 -5.26 18.09
C VAL A 299 21.81 -4.39 16.85
N ASP A 300 20.68 -4.47 16.15
CA ASP A 300 20.37 -3.64 14.98
C ASP A 300 18.87 -3.44 14.81
N GLU A 301 18.50 -2.35 14.14
CA GLU A 301 17.12 -1.96 13.95
C GLU A 301 16.94 -1.22 12.64
N PHE A 302 15.91 -1.59 11.90
CA PHE A 302 15.51 -0.92 10.65
C PHE A 302 14.09 -0.40 10.79
N GLU A 303 13.90 0.89 10.54
CA GLU A 303 12.60 1.55 10.56
C GLU A 303 12.14 1.80 9.12
N PHE A 304 10.91 1.48 8.79
CA PHE A 304 10.33 1.77 7.48
C PHE A 304 9.82 3.20 7.40
N ASP A 305 9.91 3.78 6.23
CA ASP A 305 9.06 4.92 5.93
C ASP A 305 7.60 4.45 5.87
N PRO A 306 6.70 5.04 6.68
CA PRO A 306 5.30 4.64 6.70
C PRO A 306 4.58 4.76 5.36
N TYR A 307 5.07 5.58 4.43
CA TYR A 307 4.55 5.67 3.07
C TYR A 307 4.77 4.36 2.30
N TYR A 308 5.98 3.83 2.36
CA TYR A 308 6.30 2.57 1.69
C TYR A 308 5.75 1.36 2.43
N SER A 309 5.71 1.41 3.75
CA SER A 309 5.12 0.34 4.56
C SER A 309 3.64 0.12 4.26
N ALA A 310 2.94 1.13 3.75
CA ALA A 310 1.56 0.97 3.26
C ALA A 310 1.42 -0.11 2.17
N THR A 311 2.50 -0.52 1.52
CA THR A 311 2.48 -1.61 0.53
C THR A 311 2.86 -2.97 1.10
N ILE A 312 3.52 -3.03 2.26
CA ILE A 312 3.99 -4.27 2.91
C ILE A 312 3.47 -4.46 4.33
N ASP A 313 2.78 -3.48 4.87
CA ASP A 313 2.16 -3.54 6.20
C ASP A 313 0.85 -4.37 6.16
N PRO A 314 0.60 -5.12 7.20
CA PRO A 314 1.53 -5.45 8.27
C PRO A 314 2.61 -6.44 7.83
N THR A 315 3.78 -6.32 8.45
CA THR A 315 4.88 -7.26 8.26
C THR A 315 4.54 -8.59 8.91
N VAL A 316 4.92 -9.69 8.26
CA VAL A 316 4.56 -11.04 8.73
C VAL A 316 5.76 -11.98 8.82
N GLY A 317 6.94 -11.52 8.48
CA GLY A 317 8.16 -12.29 8.65
C GLY A 317 9.33 -11.80 7.83
N VAL A 318 10.51 -12.18 8.27
CA VAL A 318 11.78 -11.92 7.60
C VAL A 318 12.44 -13.26 7.34
N ILE A 319 12.95 -13.46 6.13
CA ILE A 319 13.73 -14.64 5.75
C ILE A 319 15.05 -14.22 5.13
N PRO A 320 16.11 -15.04 5.25
CA PRO A 320 17.37 -14.77 4.57
C PRO A 320 17.21 -14.90 3.06
N TRP A 321 17.98 -14.10 2.33
CA TRP A 321 18.11 -14.16 0.89
C TRP A 321 19.57 -14.16 0.49
N LYS A 322 19.86 -14.33 -0.81
CA LYS A 322 21.23 -14.38 -1.34
C LYS A 322 22.01 -13.10 -1.03
N ASP A 323 23.33 -13.23 -1.02
CA ASP A 323 24.29 -12.12 -0.87
C ASP A 323 24.12 -11.33 0.44
N GLY A 324 23.77 -12.01 1.54
CA GLY A 324 23.59 -11.39 2.85
C GLY A 324 22.40 -10.44 2.95
N LYS A 325 21.47 -10.52 1.99
CA LYS A 325 20.22 -9.77 1.99
C LYS A 325 19.09 -10.55 2.66
N PHE A 326 18.00 -9.85 2.89
CA PHE A 326 16.80 -10.38 3.53
C PHE A 326 15.58 -10.06 2.69
N ILE A 327 14.55 -10.86 2.85
CA ILE A 327 13.21 -10.58 2.34
C ILE A 327 12.30 -10.33 3.54
N LEU A 328 11.66 -9.17 3.56
CA LEU A 328 10.57 -8.85 4.45
C LEU A 328 9.26 -9.06 3.71
N MET A 329 8.36 -9.84 4.29
CA MET A 329 7.06 -10.16 3.74
C MET A 329 5.95 -9.38 4.42
N GLY A 330 5.03 -8.85 3.63
CA GLY A 330 3.79 -8.25 4.09
C GLY A 330 2.57 -9.17 3.93
N SER A 331 1.54 -8.97 4.74
CA SER A 331 0.33 -9.79 4.72
C SER A 331 -0.44 -9.70 3.39
N ASN A 332 -0.26 -8.61 2.66
CA ASN A 332 -0.87 -8.38 1.35
C ASN A 332 -0.08 -9.00 0.17
N LYS A 333 0.87 -9.93 0.45
CA LYS A 333 1.73 -10.58 -0.55
C LYS A 333 2.77 -9.68 -1.20
N THR A 334 2.97 -8.48 -0.71
CA THR A 334 4.11 -7.67 -1.12
C THR A 334 5.33 -8.05 -0.30
N PHE A 335 6.48 -7.96 -0.92
CA PHE A 335 7.75 -8.18 -0.24
C PHE A 335 8.76 -7.11 -0.60
N MET A 336 9.71 -6.92 0.30
CA MET A 336 10.83 -6.03 0.13
C MET A 336 12.13 -6.79 0.36
N LYS A 337 13.10 -6.55 -0.50
CA LYS A 337 14.47 -7.03 -0.34
C LYS A 337 15.28 -5.94 0.32
N PHE A 338 15.99 -6.28 1.38
CA PHE A 338 16.85 -5.33 2.07
C PHE A 338 18.16 -5.94 2.50
N LYS A 339 19.10 -5.10 2.86
CA LYS A 339 20.42 -5.50 3.37
C LYS A 339 20.63 -4.88 4.74
N LYS A 340 21.18 -5.66 5.67
CA LYS A 340 21.63 -5.14 6.95
C LYS A 340 22.74 -4.13 6.72
N SER A 341 22.60 -2.92 7.25
CA SER A 341 23.63 -1.91 7.17
C SER A 341 24.67 -2.11 8.26
N VAL A 342 25.93 -2.00 7.89
CA VAL A 342 27.05 -1.95 8.83
C VAL A 342 27.54 -0.52 8.86
N THR A 343 27.25 0.20 9.94
CA THR A 343 27.66 1.60 10.10
C THR A 343 27.72 2.00 11.57
N ASP A 344 28.71 2.82 11.89
CA ASP A 344 28.89 3.38 13.23
C ASP A 344 28.11 4.72 13.43
N LYS A 345 27.37 5.14 12.41
CA LYS A 345 26.62 6.39 12.50
C LYS A 345 25.45 6.29 13.49
N PRO A 346 25.17 7.34 14.25
CA PRO A 346 23.99 7.40 15.11
C PRO A 346 22.70 7.17 14.34
N LYS A 347 21.72 6.50 14.93
CA LYS A 347 20.42 6.20 14.33
C LYS A 347 19.77 7.44 13.69
N ALA A 348 19.84 8.59 14.35
CA ALA A 348 19.27 9.85 13.84
C ALA A 348 19.89 10.35 12.55
N GLU A 349 21.15 9.99 12.27
CA GLU A 349 21.86 10.37 11.03
C GLU A 349 21.62 9.40 9.89
N LEU A 350 21.11 8.21 10.20
CA LEU A 350 20.90 7.13 9.25
C LEU A 350 19.49 7.10 8.69
N ILE A 351 18.62 7.95 9.20
CA ILE A 351 17.22 7.97 8.78
C ILE A 351 17.10 8.62 7.41
N GLY A 352 16.73 7.85 6.44
CA GLY A 352 16.40 8.28 5.08
C GLY A 352 14.94 8.00 4.72
N ARG A 353 14.39 8.68 3.73
CA ARG A 353 12.98 8.59 3.40
C ARG A 353 12.65 8.02 2.07
N TYR A 354 13.60 8.01 1.21
CA TYR A 354 13.42 7.54 -0.14
C TYR A 354 13.52 6.03 -0.26
N SER A 355 14.03 5.43 0.79
CA SER A 355 14.08 3.99 0.92
C SER A 355 12.90 3.54 1.75
N ASP A 356 12.58 2.32 1.61
CA ASP A 356 11.64 1.65 2.46
C ASP A 356 12.21 1.51 3.89
N PHE A 357 13.53 1.65 4.02
CA PHE A 357 14.23 1.71 5.29
C PHE A 357 14.87 3.07 5.50
N VAL A 358 14.64 3.62 6.65
CA VAL A 358 15.13 4.94 7.06
C VAL A 358 16.39 4.88 7.91
N LYS A 359 16.97 3.69 8.07
CA LYS A 359 18.16 3.43 8.84
C LYS A 359 19.17 2.70 7.99
N GLY A 360 20.45 3.05 8.12
CA GLY A 360 21.52 2.47 7.36
C GLY A 360 22.23 3.47 6.46
N GLU A 361 23.17 3.01 5.68
CA GLU A 361 23.82 3.84 4.68
C GLU A 361 22.86 4.21 3.55
N GLU A 362 23.04 5.41 2.98
CA GLU A 362 22.11 5.95 1.98
C GLU A 362 21.89 5.09 0.74
N HIS A 363 22.86 4.27 0.40
CA HIS A 363 22.82 3.39 -0.76
C HIS A 363 22.35 1.97 -0.45
N PHE A 364 22.07 1.64 0.82
CA PHE A 364 21.53 0.35 1.25
C PHE A 364 20.04 0.39 1.51
N PHE A 365 19.36 1.06 0.67
CA PHE A 365 17.92 1.06 0.66
C PHE A 365 17.39 -0.29 0.21
N ALA A 366 16.09 -0.44 0.28
CA ALA A 366 15.42 -1.61 -0.24
C ALA A 366 15.93 -1.93 -1.65
N ASP A 367 16.52 -3.10 -1.78
CA ASP A 367 17.12 -3.58 -3.04
C ASP A 367 16.05 -4.08 -4.03
N GLY A 368 14.84 -3.70 -3.81
CA GLY A 368 13.70 -3.99 -4.66
C GLY A 368 12.50 -4.47 -3.89
N ARG A 369 11.35 -4.25 -4.51
CA ARG A 369 10.04 -4.68 -4.04
C ARG A 369 9.38 -5.55 -5.08
N GLY A 370 8.51 -6.41 -4.65
CA GLY A 370 7.71 -7.21 -5.53
C GLY A 370 6.41 -7.63 -4.87
N ARG A 371 5.57 -8.24 -5.66
CA ARG A 371 4.35 -8.88 -5.20
C ARG A 371 4.34 -10.32 -5.66
N ILE A 372 3.89 -11.19 -4.79
CA ILE A 372 3.73 -12.59 -5.12
C ILE A 372 2.39 -12.78 -5.81
N ASP A 373 2.42 -13.39 -6.98
CA ASP A 373 1.22 -13.84 -7.66
C ASP A 373 0.76 -15.18 -7.07
N THR A 374 -0.52 -15.26 -6.79
CA THR A 374 -1.15 -16.44 -6.20
C THR A 374 -2.40 -16.80 -6.99
N VAL A 375 -2.74 -18.09 -7.01
CA VAL A 375 -3.93 -18.61 -7.68
C VAL A 375 -4.95 -19.08 -6.65
N ARG A 376 -4.60 -20.08 -5.86
CA ARG A 376 -5.51 -20.65 -4.85
C ARG A 376 -5.69 -19.73 -3.65
N SER A 377 -4.62 -19.02 -3.27
CA SER A 377 -4.63 -18.05 -2.18
C SER A 377 -4.84 -16.61 -2.63
N ARG A 378 -5.44 -16.41 -3.81
CA ARG A 378 -5.69 -15.06 -4.35
C ARG A 378 -6.40 -14.13 -3.37
N PHE A 379 -7.38 -14.67 -2.63
CA PHE A 379 -8.17 -13.94 -1.63
C PHE A 379 -7.78 -14.33 -0.20
N HIS A 380 -6.49 -14.57 0.03
CA HIS A 380 -5.95 -14.87 1.35
C HIS A 380 -4.94 -13.81 1.74
N HIS A 381 -4.81 -13.58 3.04
CA HIS A 381 -3.71 -12.83 3.62
C HIS A 381 -2.56 -13.79 3.92
N VAL A 382 -1.33 -13.33 3.71
CA VAL A 382 -0.14 -14.00 4.22
C VAL A 382 -0.01 -13.68 5.70
N MET A 383 0.20 -14.68 6.52
CA MET A 383 0.29 -14.52 7.97
C MET A 383 1.66 -14.85 8.51
N SER A 384 2.45 -15.59 7.76
CA SER A 384 3.85 -15.90 8.11
C SER A 384 4.60 -16.39 6.89
N VAL A 385 5.93 -16.28 6.94
CA VAL A 385 6.86 -16.78 5.93
C VAL A 385 7.97 -17.57 6.59
N ALA A 386 8.36 -18.68 5.97
CA ALA A 386 9.51 -19.47 6.33
C ALA A 386 10.30 -19.88 5.09
N SER A 387 11.56 -20.29 5.23
CA SER A 387 12.41 -20.68 4.11
C SER A 387 13.25 -21.91 4.44
N ASP A 388 13.46 -22.76 3.44
CA ASP A 388 14.42 -23.87 3.48
C ASP A 388 15.74 -23.54 2.74
N GLY A 389 15.92 -22.27 2.33
CA GLY A 389 17.06 -21.80 1.55
C GLY A 389 16.89 -21.95 0.04
N LYS A 390 15.99 -22.79 -0.43
CA LYS A 390 15.64 -22.96 -1.85
C LYS A 390 14.26 -22.37 -2.17
N TYR A 391 13.33 -22.57 -1.28
CA TYR A 391 11.96 -22.08 -1.38
C TYR A 391 11.61 -21.20 -0.18
N SER A 392 10.73 -20.25 -0.40
CA SER A 392 9.96 -19.62 0.65
C SER A 392 8.55 -20.21 0.67
N TYR A 393 8.03 -20.40 1.87
CA TYR A 393 6.68 -20.91 2.12
C TYR A 393 5.88 -19.86 2.85
N LEU A 394 4.70 -19.55 2.33
CA LEU A 394 3.80 -18.58 2.92
C LEU A 394 2.60 -19.30 3.51
N ALA A 395 2.40 -19.15 4.81
CA ALA A 395 1.16 -19.56 5.46
C ALA A 395 0.08 -18.51 5.20
N THR A 396 -1.07 -18.92 4.72
CA THR A 396 -2.15 -17.99 4.34
C THR A 396 -3.44 -18.25 5.09
N VAL A 397 -4.18 -17.18 5.37
CA VAL A 397 -5.51 -17.20 5.96
C VAL A 397 -6.48 -16.53 5.00
N PRO A 398 -7.65 -17.12 4.70
CA PRO A 398 -8.62 -16.51 3.79
C PRO A 398 -9.15 -15.19 4.33
N ASN A 399 -9.42 -14.26 3.43
CA ASN A 399 -10.04 -12.97 3.75
C ASN A 399 -11.57 -12.98 3.57
N ASN A 400 -12.14 -14.13 3.22
CA ASN A 400 -13.56 -14.29 2.95
C ASN A 400 -14.07 -15.63 3.52
N LEU A 401 -15.25 -15.60 4.12
CA LEU A 401 -15.94 -16.76 4.72
C LEU A 401 -16.12 -17.97 3.79
N ASP A 402 -16.36 -17.70 2.51
CA ASP A 402 -16.68 -18.77 1.55
C ASP A 402 -15.47 -19.63 1.13
N LYS A 403 -14.26 -19.26 1.60
CA LYS A 403 -12.99 -19.88 1.18
C LYS A 403 -12.14 -20.33 2.36
N LYS A 404 -12.74 -21.02 3.32
CA LYS A 404 -12.06 -21.59 4.49
C LYS A 404 -11.07 -22.69 4.09
N LYS A 405 -9.94 -22.32 3.53
CA LYS A 405 -8.86 -23.24 3.18
C LYS A 405 -7.56 -22.73 3.75
N PHE A 406 -6.83 -23.59 4.44
CA PHE A 406 -5.44 -23.34 4.78
C PHE A 406 -4.60 -23.63 3.53
N VAL A 407 -4.08 -22.61 2.87
CA VAL A 407 -3.24 -22.74 1.68
C VAL A 407 -1.83 -22.34 2.02
N ILE A 408 -0.87 -23.19 1.68
CA ILE A 408 0.55 -22.86 1.69
C ILE A 408 0.96 -22.52 0.26
N SER A 409 1.49 -21.32 0.09
CA SER A 409 2.02 -20.85 -1.21
C SER A 409 3.54 -20.98 -1.18
N LYS A 410 4.12 -21.64 -2.18
CA LYS A 410 5.54 -21.95 -2.30
C LYS A 410 6.14 -21.13 -3.43
N GLN A 411 7.18 -20.37 -3.14
CA GLN A 411 7.90 -19.55 -4.12
C GLN A 411 9.34 -20.02 -4.24
N LEU A 412 9.89 -19.90 -5.44
CA LEU A 412 11.31 -20.08 -5.65
C LEU A 412 12.07 -18.89 -5.05
N LEU A 413 12.97 -19.14 -4.10
CA LEU A 413 13.62 -18.05 -3.35
C LEU A 413 14.53 -17.21 -4.23
N SER A 414 15.04 -17.72 -5.35
CA SER A 414 15.94 -16.98 -6.24
C SER A 414 15.33 -15.72 -6.85
N ASP A 415 14.02 -15.72 -7.12
CA ASP A 415 13.30 -14.64 -7.81
C ASP A 415 11.89 -14.37 -7.25
N MET A 416 11.45 -15.12 -6.26
CA MET A 416 10.13 -15.06 -5.63
C MET A 416 8.97 -15.41 -6.58
N THR A 417 9.24 -16.14 -7.65
CA THR A 417 8.18 -16.66 -8.51
C THR A 417 7.44 -17.83 -7.86
N THR A 418 6.14 -17.92 -8.08
CA THR A 418 5.31 -18.98 -7.50
C THR A 418 5.66 -20.33 -8.12
N SER A 419 6.12 -21.25 -7.29
CA SER A 419 6.45 -22.62 -7.67
C SER A 419 5.26 -23.58 -7.51
N GLY A 420 4.30 -23.24 -6.67
CA GLY A 420 3.10 -24.00 -6.44
C GLY A 420 2.33 -23.54 -5.21
N GLU A 421 1.11 -24.05 -5.08
CA GLU A 421 0.26 -23.81 -3.92
C GLU A 421 -0.47 -25.09 -3.57
N PHE A 422 -0.50 -25.44 -2.31
CA PHE A 422 -1.19 -26.64 -1.84
C PHE A 422 -2.01 -26.39 -0.57
N THR A 423 -3.03 -27.20 -0.39
CA THR A 423 -3.81 -27.28 0.84
C THR A 423 -3.41 -28.58 1.52
N PRO A 424 -2.77 -28.54 2.69
CA PRO A 424 -2.37 -29.76 3.36
C PRO A 424 -3.57 -30.69 3.61
N SER A 425 -3.40 -31.98 3.34
CA SER A 425 -4.34 -32.99 3.75
C SER A 425 -4.15 -33.32 5.24
N ALA A 426 -5.23 -33.65 5.93
CA ALA A 426 -5.18 -34.03 7.34
C ALA A 426 -6.32 -34.98 7.70
N LYS A 427 -6.12 -35.76 8.76
CA LYS A 427 -7.20 -36.47 9.40
C LYS A 427 -8.00 -35.50 10.27
N LEU A 428 -9.17 -35.12 9.79
CA LEU A 428 -10.02 -34.12 10.41
C LEU A 428 -11.08 -34.74 11.31
N LYS A 429 -11.43 -34.02 12.38
CA LYS A 429 -12.56 -34.37 13.25
C LYS A 429 -13.86 -33.87 12.61
N ASP A 430 -14.87 -34.68 12.65
CA ASP A 430 -16.28 -34.33 12.36
C ASP A 430 -16.52 -33.59 11.03
N GLY A 431 -15.76 -33.93 9.98
CA GLY A 431 -15.88 -33.26 8.68
C GLY A 431 -15.50 -31.80 8.63
N ARG A 432 -14.78 -31.33 9.64
CA ARG A 432 -14.26 -29.96 9.76
C ARG A 432 -13.15 -29.64 8.74
N SER A 433 -12.63 -28.44 8.70
CA SER A 433 -11.63 -27.98 7.73
C SER A 433 -10.37 -27.47 8.41
N LEU A 434 -9.19 -27.74 7.84
CA LEU A 434 -7.96 -27.05 8.22
C LEU A 434 -8.04 -25.52 8.04
N GLY A 435 -8.94 -25.04 7.20
CA GLY A 435 -9.19 -23.60 7.05
C GLY A 435 -9.74 -22.90 8.30
N GLU A 436 -10.09 -23.68 9.35
CA GLU A 436 -10.44 -23.13 10.66
C GLU A 436 -9.20 -22.73 11.48
N LEU A 437 -8.01 -23.19 11.11
CA LEU A 437 -6.76 -22.80 11.76
C LEU A 437 -6.39 -21.37 11.40
N TYR A 438 -6.28 -20.53 12.40
CA TYR A 438 -5.80 -19.17 12.25
C TYR A 438 -4.28 -19.14 12.46
N VAL A 439 -3.55 -19.40 11.38
CA VAL A 439 -2.09 -19.56 11.42
C VAL A 439 -1.43 -18.18 11.54
N THR A 440 -0.51 -18.03 12.50
CA THR A 440 0.18 -16.79 12.82
C THR A 440 1.70 -16.90 12.84
N GLY A 441 2.23 -18.11 12.62
CA GLY A 441 3.67 -18.35 12.54
C GLY A 441 3.97 -19.62 11.79
N MET A 442 5.10 -19.65 11.08
CA MET A 442 5.58 -20.83 10.36
C MET A 442 7.10 -20.92 10.45
N ALA A 443 7.60 -22.15 10.52
CA ALA A 443 9.01 -22.48 10.49
C ALA A 443 9.30 -23.64 9.55
N VAL A 444 10.53 -23.77 9.11
CA VAL A 444 11.06 -24.96 8.42
C VAL A 444 12.15 -25.59 9.28
N TYR A 445 12.03 -26.88 9.54
CA TYR A 445 13.08 -27.66 10.21
C TYR A 445 13.09 -29.09 9.71
N ASN A 446 14.27 -29.64 9.42
CA ASN A 446 14.47 -31.00 8.90
C ASN A 446 13.53 -31.36 7.72
N GLY A 447 13.37 -30.41 6.78
CA GLY A 447 12.52 -30.61 5.59
C GLY A 447 11.02 -30.65 5.86
N LYS A 448 10.57 -30.36 7.08
CA LYS A 448 9.16 -30.24 7.45
C LYS A 448 8.80 -28.79 7.69
N LEU A 449 7.53 -28.47 7.46
CA LEU A 449 6.93 -27.18 7.79
C LEU A 449 6.20 -27.29 9.13
N TYR A 450 6.35 -26.31 9.97
CA TYR A 450 5.62 -26.20 11.23
C TYR A 450 4.81 -24.91 11.19
N ALA A 451 3.53 -24.99 11.52
CA ALA A 451 2.63 -23.86 11.51
C ALA A 451 1.88 -23.74 12.84
N VAL A 452 2.00 -22.60 13.52
CA VAL A 452 1.28 -22.34 14.76
C VAL A 452 -0.06 -21.70 14.49
N SER A 453 -1.11 -22.26 15.07
CA SER A 453 -2.48 -21.73 15.02
C SER A 453 -2.81 -21.04 16.34
N LYS A 454 -3.00 -19.73 16.28
CA LYS A 454 -3.32 -18.88 17.45
C LYS A 454 -4.67 -19.24 18.07
N ASN A 455 -5.68 -19.57 17.28
CA ASN A 455 -7.05 -19.70 17.76
C ASN A 455 -7.32 -21.02 18.53
N TYR A 456 -6.50 -22.04 18.30
CA TYR A 456 -6.62 -23.34 18.98
C TYR A 456 -5.39 -23.72 19.80
N ASN A 457 -4.35 -22.88 19.78
CA ASN A 457 -3.09 -23.17 20.45
C ASN A 457 -2.50 -24.54 20.06
N VAL A 458 -2.38 -24.77 18.75
CA VAL A 458 -1.72 -25.96 18.19
C VAL A 458 -0.61 -25.59 17.23
N ILE A 459 0.41 -26.44 17.14
CA ILE A 459 1.41 -26.43 16.06
C ILE A 459 1.15 -27.67 15.22
N VAL A 460 0.99 -27.49 13.91
CA VAL A 460 0.87 -28.59 12.95
C VAL A 460 2.19 -28.77 12.21
N GLU A 461 2.69 -29.99 12.17
CA GLU A 461 3.81 -30.40 11.35
C GLU A 461 3.30 -30.91 10.01
N ILE A 462 3.84 -30.37 8.92
CA ILE A 462 3.40 -30.63 7.56
C ILE A 462 4.59 -31.14 6.75
N ASP A 463 4.39 -32.24 6.07
CA ASP A 463 5.34 -32.72 5.09
C ASP A 463 5.04 -32.07 3.72
N PRO A 464 5.92 -31.20 3.21
CA PRO A 464 5.70 -30.55 1.92
C PRO A 464 5.82 -31.48 0.72
N ALA A 465 6.39 -32.69 0.88
CA ALA A 465 6.50 -33.68 -0.19
C ALA A 465 5.19 -34.46 -0.39
N SER A 466 4.55 -34.86 0.71
CA SER A 466 3.25 -35.52 0.67
C SER A 466 2.07 -34.55 0.77
N GLU A 467 2.35 -33.27 1.01
CA GLU A 467 1.36 -32.21 1.24
C GLU A 467 0.36 -32.60 2.36
N ALA A 468 0.86 -33.21 3.44
CA ALA A 468 0.04 -33.73 4.52
C ALA A 468 0.51 -33.26 5.90
N VAL A 469 -0.45 -33.07 6.81
CA VAL A 469 -0.19 -32.93 8.25
C VAL A 469 0.21 -34.30 8.79
N VAL A 470 1.40 -34.38 9.39
CA VAL A 470 1.99 -35.64 9.89
C VAL A 470 2.00 -35.72 11.42
N LYS A 471 1.97 -34.56 12.10
CA LYS A 471 1.93 -34.49 13.56
C LYS A 471 1.30 -33.19 14.04
N VAL A 472 0.66 -33.24 15.22
CA VAL A 472 0.03 -32.08 15.85
C VAL A 472 0.50 -31.98 17.30
N PHE A 473 0.97 -30.80 17.67
CA PHE A 473 1.39 -30.48 19.03
C PHE A 473 0.39 -29.48 19.63
N SER A 474 0.05 -29.64 20.90
CA SER A 474 -0.65 -28.60 21.64
C SER A 474 0.32 -27.74 22.40
N ILE A 475 0.05 -26.42 22.44
CA ILE A 475 0.75 -25.45 23.26
C ILE A 475 -0.16 -24.98 24.39
N PRO A 476 0.40 -24.50 25.52
CA PRO A 476 -0.41 -24.13 26.68
C PRO A 476 -1.48 -23.07 26.40
N ALA A 477 -2.69 -23.28 26.89
CA ALA A 477 -3.84 -22.42 26.70
C ALA A 477 -3.67 -20.99 27.24
N LYS A 478 -2.71 -20.77 28.16
CA LYS A 478 -2.39 -19.44 28.69
C LYS A 478 -1.73 -18.50 27.67
N LEU A 479 -1.21 -19.03 26.54
CA LEU A 479 -0.65 -18.23 25.45
C LEU A 479 -1.82 -17.64 24.64
N THR A 480 -1.94 -16.32 24.65
CA THR A 480 -3.11 -15.63 24.10
C THR A 480 -2.87 -15.01 22.74
N ASP A 481 -1.61 -14.77 22.37
CA ASP A 481 -1.24 -14.20 21.07
C ASP A 481 0.02 -14.85 20.48
N PRO A 482 0.05 -16.21 20.31
CA PRO A 482 1.21 -16.85 19.73
C PRO A 482 1.40 -16.41 18.28
N ARG A 483 2.61 -15.87 18.00
CA ARG A 483 3.01 -15.35 16.68
C ARG A 483 4.43 -15.78 16.37
N GLY A 484 4.72 -15.85 15.06
CA GLY A 484 6.03 -16.32 14.63
C GLY A 484 6.33 -17.71 15.16
N LEU A 485 7.27 -18.40 14.57
CA LEU A 485 7.67 -19.73 14.99
C LEU A 485 9.10 -19.99 14.59
N ILE A 486 9.89 -20.52 15.50
CA ILE A 486 11.17 -21.17 15.24
C ILE A 486 11.04 -22.62 15.67
N ALA A 487 11.52 -23.54 14.84
CA ALA A 487 11.65 -24.94 15.13
C ALA A 487 13.11 -25.37 14.92
N ASP A 488 13.70 -26.02 15.90
CA ASP A 488 15.05 -26.57 15.82
C ASP A 488 15.22 -27.80 16.74
N ALA A 489 16.46 -28.25 16.93
CA ALA A 489 16.77 -29.42 17.78
C ALA A 489 16.36 -29.20 19.27
N ASP A 490 16.29 -27.96 19.71
CA ASP A 490 15.95 -27.60 21.09
C ASP A 490 14.43 -27.49 21.36
N GLY A 491 13.61 -27.65 20.32
CA GLY A 491 12.16 -27.58 20.40
C GLY A 491 11.59 -26.39 19.61
N PHE A 492 10.57 -25.74 20.16
CA PHE A 492 9.89 -24.63 19.51
C PHE A 492 10.09 -23.32 20.27
N ARG A 493 10.19 -22.21 19.55
CA ARG A 493 10.13 -20.87 20.12
C ARG A 493 9.07 -20.06 19.37
N ILE A 494 8.24 -19.36 20.14
CA ILE A 494 7.19 -18.49 19.63
C ILE A 494 7.22 -17.15 20.37
N LEU A 495 6.66 -16.13 19.76
CA LEU A 495 6.30 -14.89 20.46
C LEU A 495 4.90 -15.03 21.06
N ASP A 496 4.73 -14.53 22.28
CA ASP A 496 3.45 -14.27 22.86
C ASP A 496 3.50 -12.92 23.63
N ASN A 497 2.77 -11.92 23.13
CA ASN A 497 2.75 -10.56 23.74
C ASN A 497 4.15 -9.98 24.02
N ASN A 498 5.04 -9.99 23.05
CA ASN A 498 6.45 -9.57 23.15
C ASN A 498 7.31 -10.41 24.11
N HIS A 499 6.89 -11.60 24.46
CA HIS A 499 7.70 -12.59 25.17
C HIS A 499 8.18 -13.66 24.20
N LEU A 500 9.44 -14.07 24.32
CA LEU A 500 9.97 -15.25 23.66
C LEU A 500 9.71 -16.46 24.55
N ILE A 501 8.80 -17.31 24.12
CA ILE A 501 8.41 -18.53 24.81
C ILE A 501 9.11 -19.73 24.18
N THR A 502 9.81 -20.50 24.99
CA THR A 502 10.40 -21.79 24.55
C THR A 502 9.55 -22.94 25.01
N LEU A 503 9.26 -23.86 24.09
CA LEU A 503 8.36 -25.01 24.29
C LEU A 503 9.12 -26.32 23.99
N LYS A 504 8.92 -27.32 24.86
CA LYS A 504 9.41 -28.70 24.66
C LYS A 504 8.34 -29.74 24.94
#